data_ed7c7c23c087d1bf6fd1c0ad3c31b1a2
#
_entry.id   ed7c7c23c087d1bf6fd1c0ad3c31b1a2
#
_cell.length_a   1.000
_cell.length_b   1.000
_cell.length_c   1.000
_cell.angle_alpha   90.00
_cell.angle_beta   90.00
_cell.angle_gamma   90.00
#
_symmetry.space_group_name_H-M   'P 1'
#
loop_
_entity.id
_entity.type
_entity.pdbx_description
1 polymer ?
#
loop_
_entity_poly.entity_id
_entity_poly.type
_entity_poly.pdbx_seq_one_letter_code
_entity_poly.pdbx_strand_id
1 'polypeptide(L)'
;MTDPRTPSRVALITGASTGLGETIAEFLGGAGWRLVLTARTESDLTAVAKRLADRGVTVVAVAGDVGEAAHRERLIAEAGSLGRLDWLVNNASQMGVSPIRPLLDHPVDVFEKVLRTNVVAPVALAQLALPLLRDSGGLVVNLSSEAAVDVFPCAGIYGASKAALDQASRIIAAELADTGVGITSVDPGGIRTRGYAEAEPGFDLSGVPTPDVTLPFWKWLAQTSSGEVSGRRYLAQAGPWDAR
;
A
#
# COMPACT_ATOMS: atom_id res chain seq x y z
N MET A 1 -15.79 -4.19 22.23
CA MET A 1 -14.76 -3.82 23.24
C MET A 1 -13.62 -4.81 23.05
N THR A 2 -12.43 -4.35 22.63
CA THR A 2 -11.24 -5.21 22.54
C THR A 2 -10.74 -5.54 23.94
N ASP A 3 -10.36 -6.80 24.19
CA ASP A 3 -9.73 -7.22 25.45
C ASP A 3 -8.44 -6.39 25.63
N PRO A 4 -8.29 -5.66 26.75
CA PRO A 4 -7.10 -4.83 27.01
C PRO A 4 -5.78 -5.62 27.09
N ARG A 5 -5.85 -6.95 27.08
CA ARG A 5 -4.69 -7.85 27.08
C ARG A 5 -4.20 -8.23 25.68
N THR A 6 -4.97 -7.97 24.63
CA THR A 6 -4.54 -8.21 23.26
C THR A 6 -3.69 -7.03 22.80
N PRO A 7 -2.39 -7.24 22.45
CA PRO A 7 -1.56 -6.15 21.94
C PRO A 7 -2.20 -5.52 20.71
N SER A 8 -2.28 -4.18 20.67
CA SER A 8 -2.84 -3.48 19.52
C SER A 8 -2.02 -3.82 18.26
N ARG A 9 -2.73 -4.09 17.16
CA ARG A 9 -2.11 -4.41 15.86
C ARG A 9 -1.25 -3.27 15.35
N VAL A 10 -0.26 -3.60 14.52
CA VAL A 10 0.67 -2.65 13.90
C VAL A 10 0.57 -2.72 12.39
N ALA A 11 0.47 -1.58 11.73
CA ALA A 11 0.56 -1.47 10.28
C ALA A 11 1.71 -0.56 9.85
N LEU A 12 2.49 -0.99 8.86
CA LEU A 12 3.42 -0.18 8.10
C LEU A 12 2.76 0.21 6.78
N ILE A 13 2.61 1.52 6.52
CA ILE A 13 1.94 2.04 5.33
C ILE A 13 2.90 2.93 4.55
N THR A 14 3.17 2.57 3.30
CA THR A 14 4.00 3.38 2.41
C THR A 14 3.14 4.35 1.58
N GLY A 15 3.68 5.53 1.24
CA GLY A 15 2.92 6.57 0.54
C GLY A 15 1.76 7.13 1.38
N ALA A 16 1.96 7.26 2.69
CA ALA A 16 0.92 7.58 3.67
C ALA A 16 0.66 9.08 3.88
N SER A 17 1.29 9.96 3.10
CA SER A 17 1.17 11.41 3.32
C SER A 17 -0.04 12.04 2.64
N THR A 18 -0.70 11.35 1.71
CA THR A 18 -1.86 11.85 0.96
C THR A 18 -2.70 10.73 0.39
N GLY A 19 -3.94 11.05 0.01
CA GLY A 19 -4.81 10.17 -0.77
C GLY A 19 -5.11 8.83 -0.08
N LEU A 20 -4.99 7.73 -0.82
CA LEU A 20 -5.38 6.41 -0.31
C LEU A 20 -4.57 5.98 0.91
N GLY A 21 -3.24 6.20 0.90
CA GLY A 21 -2.39 5.82 2.03
C GLY A 21 -2.74 6.58 3.31
N GLU A 22 -3.06 7.85 3.21
CA GLU A 22 -3.59 8.67 4.31
C GLU A 22 -4.95 8.14 4.80
N THR A 23 -5.88 7.87 3.88
CA THR A 23 -7.20 7.31 4.21
C THR A 23 -7.08 5.97 4.96
N ILE A 24 -6.20 5.07 4.50
CA ILE A 24 -5.93 3.79 5.20
C ILE A 24 -5.33 4.03 6.58
N ALA A 25 -4.39 4.97 6.72
CA ALA A 25 -3.77 5.30 8.00
C ALA A 25 -4.80 5.87 8.99
N GLU A 26 -5.68 6.76 8.55
CA GLU A 26 -6.76 7.30 9.39
C GLU A 26 -7.77 6.23 9.82
N PHE A 27 -8.15 5.34 8.90
CA PHE A 27 -9.04 4.23 9.20
C PHE A 27 -8.43 3.28 10.24
N LEU A 28 -7.21 2.80 10.01
CA LEU A 28 -6.56 1.84 10.92
C LEU A 28 -6.25 2.48 12.28
N GLY A 29 -5.76 3.73 12.29
CA GLY A 29 -5.54 4.47 13.54
C GLY A 29 -6.83 4.65 14.34
N GLY A 30 -7.93 5.01 13.68
CA GLY A 30 -9.25 5.09 14.30
C GLY A 30 -9.79 3.74 14.82
N ALA A 31 -9.32 2.64 14.25
CA ALA A 31 -9.60 1.27 14.71
C ALA A 31 -8.64 0.78 15.81
N GLY A 32 -7.78 1.64 16.35
CA GLY A 32 -6.89 1.33 17.48
C GLY A 32 -5.57 0.65 17.09
N TRP A 33 -5.17 0.72 15.82
CA TRP A 33 -3.87 0.22 15.37
C TRP A 33 -2.76 1.23 15.68
N ARG A 34 -1.55 0.73 15.93
CA ARG A 34 -0.32 1.52 15.93
C ARG A 34 0.25 1.56 14.51
N LEU A 35 0.83 2.67 14.12
CA LEU A 35 1.18 2.92 12.73
C LEU A 35 2.65 3.29 12.57
N VAL A 36 3.29 2.71 11.55
CA VAL A 36 4.52 3.23 10.95
C VAL A 36 4.16 3.77 9.58
N LEU A 37 4.38 5.07 9.38
CA LEU A 37 4.01 5.77 8.15
C LEU A 37 5.26 6.25 7.42
N THR A 38 5.30 6.09 6.10
CA THR A 38 6.36 6.66 5.29
C THR A 38 5.86 7.32 4.02
N ALA A 39 6.52 8.41 3.64
CA ALA A 39 6.38 9.10 2.36
C ALA A 39 7.62 9.94 2.09
N ARG A 40 7.80 10.42 0.85
CA ARG A 40 8.95 11.23 0.46
C ARG A 40 8.87 12.67 1.01
N THR A 41 7.68 13.26 1.02
CA THR A 41 7.47 14.64 1.48
C THR A 41 7.29 14.67 2.99
N GLU A 42 8.32 15.10 3.70
CA GLU A 42 8.36 15.10 5.16
C GLU A 42 7.27 15.99 5.77
N SER A 43 7.04 17.19 5.23
CA SER A 43 6.02 18.11 5.72
C SER A 43 4.61 17.52 5.70
N ASP A 44 4.24 16.88 4.57
CA ASP A 44 2.92 16.28 4.41
C ASP A 44 2.77 15.07 5.35
N LEU A 45 3.81 14.24 5.45
CA LEU A 45 3.82 13.08 6.33
C LEU A 45 3.70 13.47 7.80
N THR A 46 4.44 14.50 8.22
CA THR A 46 4.40 15.03 9.60
C THR A 46 3.02 15.60 9.93
N ALA A 47 2.36 16.27 8.98
CA ALA A 47 1.00 16.77 9.17
C ALA A 47 -0.01 15.62 9.41
N VAL A 48 0.08 14.53 8.64
CA VAL A 48 -0.76 13.32 8.85
C VAL A 48 -0.48 12.70 10.22
N ALA A 49 0.80 12.48 10.54
CA ALA A 49 1.19 11.88 11.81
C ALA A 49 0.72 12.72 13.02
N LYS A 50 0.84 14.04 12.94
CA LYS A 50 0.35 14.93 13.98
C LYS A 50 -1.15 14.81 14.19
N ARG A 51 -1.96 14.83 13.11
CA ARG A 51 -3.42 14.67 13.22
C ARG A 51 -3.83 13.33 13.86
N LEU A 52 -3.10 12.28 13.56
CA LEU A 52 -3.32 10.95 14.17
C LEU A 52 -2.93 10.96 15.65
N ALA A 53 -1.76 11.51 16.00
CA ALA A 53 -1.29 11.62 17.38
C ALA A 53 -2.21 12.49 18.26
N ASP A 54 -2.73 13.60 17.72
CA ASP A 54 -3.69 14.47 18.40
C ASP A 54 -5.01 13.72 18.75
N ARG A 55 -5.30 12.61 18.05
CA ARG A 55 -6.42 11.69 18.33
C ARG A 55 -6.03 10.48 19.18
N GLY A 56 -4.83 10.46 19.73
CA GLY A 56 -4.33 9.40 20.61
C GLY A 56 -3.79 8.16 19.89
N VAL A 57 -3.58 8.20 18.56
CA VAL A 57 -2.98 7.10 17.82
C VAL A 57 -1.46 7.07 18.04
N THR A 58 -0.92 5.90 18.38
CA THR A 58 0.53 5.70 18.36
C THR A 58 1.01 5.64 16.92
N VAL A 59 1.80 6.64 16.49
CA VAL A 59 2.30 6.75 15.12
C VAL A 59 3.77 7.12 15.09
N VAL A 60 4.53 6.42 14.25
CA VAL A 60 5.93 6.72 13.90
C VAL A 60 5.98 7.15 12.45
N ALA A 61 6.45 8.35 12.18
CA ALA A 61 6.59 8.90 10.83
C ALA A 61 8.06 8.90 10.41
N VAL A 62 8.36 8.26 9.28
CA VAL A 62 9.72 8.14 8.74
C VAL A 62 9.74 8.61 7.31
N ALA A 63 10.18 9.85 7.08
CA ALA A 63 10.29 10.38 5.72
C ALA A 63 11.45 9.73 4.95
N GLY A 64 11.21 9.42 3.67
CA GLY A 64 12.23 8.84 2.78
C GLY A 64 11.64 8.14 1.55
N ASP A 65 12.53 7.64 0.71
CA ASP A 65 12.18 6.91 -0.51
C ASP A 65 12.25 5.39 -0.25
N VAL A 66 11.14 4.69 -0.48
CA VAL A 66 11.09 3.22 -0.40
C VAL A 66 11.99 2.52 -1.43
N GLY A 67 12.41 3.22 -2.48
CA GLY A 67 13.42 2.76 -3.43
C GLY A 67 14.80 2.54 -2.80
N GLU A 68 15.11 3.21 -1.68
CA GLU A 68 16.39 3.14 -1.00
C GLU A 68 16.43 2.03 0.05
N ALA A 69 17.49 1.18 0.00
CA ALA A 69 17.61 0.00 0.88
C ALA A 69 17.66 0.39 2.36
N ALA A 70 18.51 1.35 2.72
CA ALA A 70 18.65 1.81 4.10
C ALA A 70 17.35 2.38 4.68
N HIS A 71 16.51 3.01 3.82
CA HIS A 71 15.20 3.49 4.27
C HIS A 71 14.25 2.34 4.58
N ARG A 72 14.20 1.30 3.74
CA ARG A 72 13.39 0.10 4.01
C ARG A 72 13.81 -0.62 5.29
N GLU A 73 15.12 -0.77 5.52
CA GLU A 73 15.64 -1.35 6.77
C GLU A 73 15.21 -0.55 7.99
N ARG A 74 15.29 0.78 7.93
CA ARG A 74 14.81 1.67 8.99
C ARG A 74 13.31 1.50 9.26
N LEU A 75 12.49 1.39 8.22
CA LEU A 75 11.04 1.17 8.37
C LEU A 75 10.72 -0.13 9.13
N ILE A 76 11.42 -1.20 8.81
CA ILE A 76 11.24 -2.49 9.49
C ILE A 76 11.74 -2.45 10.93
N ALA A 77 12.84 -1.75 11.20
CA ALA A 77 13.33 -1.53 12.56
C ALA A 77 12.30 -0.76 13.43
N GLU A 78 11.67 0.29 12.87
CA GLU A 78 10.62 1.04 13.56
C GLU A 78 9.36 0.16 13.81
N ALA A 79 8.96 -0.68 12.85
CA ALA A 79 7.88 -1.64 13.06
C ALA A 79 8.23 -2.66 14.17
N GLY A 80 9.47 -3.16 14.15
CA GLY A 80 9.99 -4.05 15.19
C GLY A 80 10.01 -3.41 16.57
N SER A 81 10.31 -2.11 16.69
CA SER A 81 10.27 -1.37 17.95
C SER A 81 8.87 -1.32 18.57
N LEU A 82 7.84 -1.41 17.74
CA LEU A 82 6.44 -1.57 18.17
C LEU A 82 6.09 -3.03 18.54
N GLY A 83 7.02 -3.97 18.45
CA GLY A 83 6.92 -5.33 18.94
C GLY A 83 6.20 -6.33 18.02
N ARG A 84 5.59 -5.90 16.91
CA ARG A 84 4.92 -6.77 15.92
C ARG A 84 4.66 -6.03 14.61
N LEU A 85 4.30 -6.75 13.56
CA LEU A 85 3.78 -6.18 12.32
C LEU A 85 2.64 -7.06 11.81
N ASP A 86 1.43 -6.54 11.78
CA ASP A 86 0.25 -7.26 11.31
C ASP A 86 -0.05 -6.97 9.85
N TRP A 87 0.12 -5.71 9.41
CA TRP A 87 -0.05 -5.34 8.01
C TRP A 87 1.16 -4.58 7.47
N LEU A 88 1.64 -5.00 6.30
CA LEU A 88 2.51 -4.22 5.42
C LEU A 88 1.68 -3.74 4.22
N VAL A 89 1.38 -2.44 4.14
CA VAL A 89 0.61 -1.84 3.05
C VAL A 89 1.56 -1.13 2.09
N ASN A 90 1.85 -1.76 0.97
CA ASN A 90 2.65 -1.22 -0.12
C ASN A 90 1.77 -0.36 -1.03
N ASN A 91 1.57 0.91 -0.62
CA ASN A 91 0.75 1.88 -1.34
C ASN A 91 1.60 2.91 -2.12
N ALA A 92 2.85 3.16 -1.72
CA ALA A 92 3.73 4.06 -2.47
C ALA A 92 3.86 3.63 -3.93
N SER A 93 3.69 4.57 -4.86
CA SER A 93 3.69 4.31 -6.29
C SER A 93 4.21 5.49 -7.09
N GLN A 94 4.70 5.23 -8.30
CA GLN A 94 5.07 6.21 -9.32
C GLN A 94 4.39 5.84 -10.64
N MET A 95 3.95 6.84 -11.39
CA MET A 95 3.33 6.65 -12.70
C MET A 95 4.30 6.93 -13.87
N GLY A 96 5.51 7.40 -13.58
CA GLY A 96 6.50 7.79 -14.57
C GLY A 96 6.58 9.30 -14.73
N VAL A 97 6.64 9.78 -15.97
CA VAL A 97 6.64 11.23 -16.27
C VAL A 97 5.22 11.80 -16.31
N SER A 98 5.10 13.08 -16.02
CA SER A 98 3.86 13.84 -16.15
C SER A 98 4.03 14.89 -17.25
N PRO A 99 3.06 15.05 -18.16
CA PRO A 99 1.89 14.16 -18.38
C PRO A 99 2.32 12.76 -18.85
N ILE A 100 1.44 11.78 -18.67
CA ILE A 100 1.67 10.42 -19.18
C ILE A 100 1.81 10.42 -20.70
N ARG A 101 2.60 9.50 -21.24
CA ARG A 101 2.94 9.41 -22.66
C ARG A 101 3.02 7.96 -23.14
N PRO A 102 3.04 7.72 -24.46
CA PRO A 102 3.22 6.37 -25.01
C PRO A 102 4.42 5.64 -24.41
N LEU A 103 4.31 4.33 -24.20
CA LEU A 103 5.33 3.51 -23.54
C LEU A 103 6.71 3.67 -24.17
N LEU A 104 6.79 3.69 -25.50
CA LEU A 104 8.06 3.78 -26.24
C LEU A 104 8.72 5.17 -26.20
N ASP A 105 7.98 6.18 -25.74
CA ASP A 105 8.49 7.56 -25.62
C ASP A 105 9.08 7.85 -24.23
N HIS A 106 9.05 6.84 -23.32
CA HIS A 106 9.64 6.99 -22.01
C HIS A 106 11.16 6.70 -22.02
N PRO A 107 11.97 7.52 -21.35
CA PRO A 107 13.36 7.18 -21.08
C PRO A 107 13.47 5.90 -20.24
N VAL A 108 14.45 5.05 -20.53
CA VAL A 108 14.65 3.77 -19.84
C VAL A 108 14.88 3.95 -18.34
N ASP A 109 15.64 4.97 -17.93
CA ASP A 109 15.91 5.29 -16.54
C ASP A 109 14.65 5.67 -15.74
N VAL A 110 13.65 6.26 -16.40
CA VAL A 110 12.33 6.52 -15.80
C VAL A 110 11.60 5.20 -15.58
N PHE A 111 11.64 4.29 -16.55
CA PHE A 111 11.04 2.96 -16.40
C PHE A 111 11.68 2.19 -15.23
N GLU A 112 13.01 2.20 -15.14
CA GLU A 112 13.72 1.56 -14.02
C GLU A 112 13.31 2.15 -12.66
N LYS A 113 13.16 3.47 -12.56
CA LYS A 113 12.69 4.13 -11.32
C LYS A 113 11.28 3.71 -10.94
N VAL A 114 10.38 3.62 -11.90
CA VAL A 114 9.01 3.14 -11.66
C VAL A 114 9.02 1.69 -11.17
N LEU A 115 9.77 0.79 -11.82
CA LEU A 115 9.91 -0.58 -11.38
C LEU A 115 10.53 -0.67 -9.99
N ARG A 116 11.53 0.14 -9.69
CA ARG A 116 12.17 0.19 -8.35
C ARG A 116 11.16 0.52 -7.26
N THR A 117 10.31 1.53 -7.48
CA THR A 117 9.30 1.94 -6.50
C THR A 117 8.12 0.97 -6.43
N ASN A 118 7.58 0.56 -7.60
CA ASN A 118 6.30 -0.13 -7.65
C ASN A 118 6.43 -1.66 -7.50
N VAL A 119 7.62 -2.22 -7.74
CA VAL A 119 7.84 -3.68 -7.73
C VAL A 119 8.95 -4.07 -6.75
N VAL A 120 10.16 -3.55 -6.95
CA VAL A 120 11.33 -3.96 -6.17
C VAL A 120 11.17 -3.58 -4.69
N ALA A 121 10.70 -2.37 -4.40
CA ALA A 121 10.52 -1.92 -3.03
C ALA A 121 9.46 -2.73 -2.26
N PRO A 122 8.24 -3.01 -2.79
CA PRO A 122 7.27 -3.90 -2.17
C PRO A 122 7.82 -5.31 -1.86
N VAL A 123 8.51 -5.93 -2.82
CA VAL A 123 9.11 -7.26 -2.62
C VAL A 123 10.19 -7.21 -1.56
N ALA A 124 11.10 -6.23 -1.60
CA ALA A 124 12.16 -6.08 -0.61
C ALA A 124 11.62 -5.77 0.80
N LEU A 125 10.56 -4.95 0.91
CA LEU A 125 9.89 -4.72 2.19
C LEU A 125 9.25 -5.99 2.73
N ALA A 126 8.59 -6.79 1.87
CA ALA A 126 8.01 -8.07 2.28
C ALA A 126 9.09 -9.04 2.76
N GLN A 127 10.26 -9.11 2.09
CA GLN A 127 11.41 -9.92 2.53
C GLN A 127 11.91 -9.51 3.91
N LEU A 128 12.14 -8.20 4.12
CA LEU A 128 12.62 -7.67 5.39
C LEU A 128 11.60 -7.83 6.52
N ALA A 129 10.30 -7.68 6.20
CA ALA A 129 9.20 -7.78 7.14
C ALA A 129 8.83 -9.23 7.52
N LEU A 130 9.27 -10.22 6.74
CA LEU A 130 8.82 -11.62 6.85
C LEU A 130 8.94 -12.20 8.27
N PRO A 131 10.01 -11.98 9.04
CA PRO A 131 10.07 -12.48 10.41
C PRO A 131 8.94 -11.93 11.29
N LEU A 132 8.71 -10.61 11.28
CA LEU A 132 7.66 -9.96 12.07
C LEU A 132 6.25 -10.38 11.62
N LEU A 133 6.05 -10.57 10.31
CA LEU A 133 4.79 -11.04 9.75
C LEU A 133 4.50 -12.50 10.13
N ARG A 134 5.51 -13.37 10.19
CA ARG A 134 5.36 -14.76 10.65
C ARG A 134 4.92 -14.83 12.11
N ASP A 135 5.53 -14.02 12.96
CA ASP A 135 5.21 -13.99 14.39
C ASP A 135 3.77 -13.52 14.66
N SER A 136 3.21 -12.71 13.79
CA SER A 136 1.85 -12.16 13.93
C SER A 136 0.77 -12.89 13.11
N GLY A 137 1.15 -13.75 12.15
CA GLY A 137 0.24 -14.26 11.13
C GLY A 137 -0.25 -13.13 10.20
N GLY A 138 0.66 -12.23 9.86
CA GLY A 138 0.36 -10.94 9.23
C GLY A 138 -0.01 -11.00 7.75
N LEU A 139 -0.32 -9.84 7.19
CA LEU A 139 -0.76 -9.66 5.80
C LEU A 139 0.08 -8.60 5.08
N VAL A 140 0.56 -8.94 3.88
CA VAL A 140 1.09 -7.96 2.92
C VAL A 140 -0.05 -7.56 1.97
N VAL A 141 -0.31 -6.26 1.88
CA VAL A 141 -1.30 -5.68 0.97
C VAL A 141 -0.58 -4.85 -0.08
N ASN A 142 -0.57 -5.31 -1.32
CA ASN A 142 0.02 -4.62 -2.45
C ASN A 142 -1.05 -3.85 -3.22
N LEU A 143 -0.92 -2.51 -3.32
CA LEU A 143 -1.83 -1.70 -4.11
C LEU A 143 -1.56 -1.90 -5.60
N SER A 144 -2.53 -2.52 -6.28
CA SER A 144 -2.59 -2.75 -7.71
C SER A 144 -3.35 -1.63 -8.43
N SER A 145 -3.82 -1.89 -9.63
CA SER A 145 -4.62 -1.00 -10.46
C SER A 145 -5.33 -1.81 -11.55
N GLU A 146 -6.43 -1.29 -12.09
CA GLU A 146 -7.04 -1.78 -13.32
C GLU A 146 -6.02 -1.87 -14.46
N ALA A 147 -5.06 -0.92 -14.53
CA ALA A 147 -3.99 -0.92 -15.51
C ALA A 147 -3.04 -2.13 -15.43
N ALA A 148 -3.14 -2.97 -14.41
CA ALA A 148 -2.41 -4.25 -14.32
C ALA A 148 -3.03 -5.34 -15.22
N VAL A 149 -4.30 -5.22 -15.58
CA VAL A 149 -5.08 -6.22 -16.33
C VAL A 149 -5.65 -5.69 -17.63
N ASP A 150 -6.02 -4.40 -17.67
CA ASP A 150 -6.58 -3.75 -18.84
C ASP A 150 -5.56 -2.85 -19.54
N VAL A 151 -5.81 -2.58 -20.83
CA VAL A 151 -4.89 -1.80 -21.66
C VAL A 151 -5.29 -0.32 -21.65
N PHE A 152 -4.46 0.51 -21.04
CA PHE A 152 -4.59 1.96 -21.07
C PHE A 152 -3.42 2.57 -21.87
N PRO A 153 -3.67 3.11 -23.09
CA PRO A 153 -2.65 3.84 -23.81
C PRO A 153 -2.03 4.95 -22.94
N CYS A 154 -0.73 5.15 -23.05
CA CYS A 154 0.08 6.08 -22.25
C CYS A 154 0.31 5.71 -20.78
N ALA A 155 -0.41 4.75 -20.20
CA ALA A 155 -0.16 4.23 -18.85
C ALA A 155 0.79 3.02 -18.83
N GLY A 156 1.52 2.74 -19.92
CA GLY A 156 2.23 1.49 -20.13
C GLY A 156 3.30 1.17 -19.09
N ILE A 157 4.11 2.13 -18.67
CA ILE A 157 5.13 1.91 -17.61
C ILE A 157 4.45 1.53 -16.29
N TYR A 158 3.42 2.28 -15.93
CA TYR A 158 2.66 2.05 -14.70
C TYR A 158 1.94 0.69 -14.74
N GLY A 159 1.17 0.45 -15.82
CA GLY A 159 0.44 -0.81 -16.00
C GLY A 159 1.37 -2.03 -15.97
N ALA A 160 2.49 -2.00 -16.68
CA ALA A 160 3.49 -3.06 -16.66
C ALA A 160 4.03 -3.30 -15.24
N SER A 161 4.30 -2.24 -14.46
CA SER A 161 4.76 -2.37 -13.09
C SER A 161 3.71 -2.98 -12.17
N LYS A 162 2.43 -2.62 -12.33
CA LYS A 162 1.34 -3.17 -11.52
C LYS A 162 1.03 -4.63 -11.87
N ALA A 163 1.12 -5.00 -13.15
CA ALA A 163 1.03 -6.40 -13.59
C ALA A 163 2.17 -7.25 -13.02
N ALA A 164 3.41 -6.73 -13.01
CA ALA A 164 4.54 -7.39 -12.40
C ALA A 164 4.36 -7.59 -10.89
N LEU A 165 3.85 -6.58 -10.18
CA LEU A 165 3.56 -6.66 -8.74
C LEU A 165 2.46 -7.69 -8.44
N ASP A 166 1.40 -7.72 -9.23
CA ASP A 166 0.31 -8.70 -9.09
C ASP A 166 0.82 -10.13 -9.30
N GLN A 167 1.66 -10.35 -10.30
CA GLN A 167 2.27 -11.66 -10.53
C GLN A 167 3.22 -12.06 -9.40
N ALA A 168 4.08 -11.14 -8.93
CA ALA A 168 4.96 -11.38 -7.79
C ALA A 168 4.16 -11.73 -6.53
N SER A 169 3.05 -11.03 -6.28
CA SER A 169 2.16 -11.29 -5.14
C SER A 169 1.60 -12.71 -5.17
N ARG A 170 1.15 -13.19 -6.33
CA ARG A 170 0.63 -14.56 -6.47
C ARG A 170 1.71 -15.62 -6.25
N ILE A 171 2.93 -15.39 -6.77
CA ILE A 171 4.07 -16.30 -6.58
C ILE A 171 4.42 -16.38 -5.09
N ILE A 172 4.61 -15.23 -4.43
CA ILE A 172 4.98 -15.17 -3.01
C ILE A 172 3.87 -15.80 -2.15
N ALA A 173 2.59 -15.58 -2.48
CA ALA A 173 1.48 -16.19 -1.77
C ALA A 173 1.55 -17.74 -1.80
N ALA A 174 1.89 -18.32 -2.96
CA ALA A 174 2.06 -19.75 -3.08
C ALA A 174 3.28 -20.27 -2.28
N GLU A 175 4.39 -19.51 -2.27
CA GLU A 175 5.60 -19.85 -1.51
C GLU A 175 5.40 -19.73 0.01
N LEU A 176 4.46 -18.92 0.47
CA LEU A 176 4.17 -18.67 1.89
C LEU A 176 2.94 -19.45 2.41
N ALA A 177 2.34 -20.34 1.63
CA ALA A 177 1.06 -21.00 1.95
C ALA A 177 0.98 -21.61 3.36
N ASP A 178 2.09 -22.21 3.84
CA ASP A 178 2.13 -22.91 5.12
C ASP A 178 2.75 -22.09 6.26
N THR A 179 2.96 -20.77 6.05
CA THR A 179 3.68 -19.92 7.00
C THR A 179 2.78 -19.08 7.91
N GLY A 180 1.48 -19.05 7.64
CA GLY A 180 0.52 -18.17 8.30
C GLY A 180 0.54 -16.72 7.79
N VAL A 181 1.48 -16.36 6.92
CA VAL A 181 1.58 -15.02 6.30
C VAL A 181 0.76 -15.00 5.01
N GLY A 182 -0.14 -14.01 4.90
CA GLY A 182 -0.88 -13.77 3.66
C GLY A 182 -0.26 -12.66 2.82
N ILE A 183 -0.54 -12.68 1.52
CA ILE A 183 -0.24 -11.58 0.60
C ILE A 183 -1.40 -11.42 -0.39
N THR A 184 -1.87 -10.20 -0.59
CA THR A 184 -2.98 -9.89 -1.50
C THR A 184 -2.70 -8.65 -2.32
N SER A 185 -3.27 -8.60 -3.52
CA SER A 185 -3.30 -7.42 -4.38
C SER A 185 -4.65 -6.72 -4.27
N VAL A 186 -4.65 -5.39 -4.17
CA VAL A 186 -5.87 -4.59 -4.08
C VAL A 186 -5.86 -3.50 -5.13
N ASP A 187 -6.81 -3.56 -6.02
CA ASP A 187 -7.13 -2.46 -6.93
C ASP A 187 -8.15 -1.53 -6.24
N PRO A 188 -7.77 -0.30 -5.94
CA PRO A 188 -8.67 0.65 -5.30
C PRO A 188 -9.80 1.15 -6.22
N GLY A 189 -9.71 0.88 -7.54
CA GLY A 189 -10.53 1.52 -8.56
C GLY A 189 -10.13 2.96 -8.83
N GLY A 190 -10.87 3.63 -9.69
CA GLY A 190 -10.68 5.06 -9.96
C GLY A 190 -10.99 5.88 -8.70
N ILE A 191 -9.97 6.57 -8.15
CA ILE A 191 -10.07 7.44 -6.98
C ILE A 191 -9.32 8.75 -7.19
N ARG A 192 -9.86 9.85 -6.71
CA ARG A 192 -9.26 11.17 -6.80
C ARG A 192 -8.07 11.28 -5.85
N THR A 193 -6.86 11.29 -6.43
CA THR A 193 -5.60 11.42 -5.70
C THR A 193 -4.72 12.49 -6.34
N ARG A 194 -3.73 12.99 -5.60
CA ARG A 194 -2.70 13.88 -6.16
C ARG A 194 -1.96 13.21 -7.32
N GLY A 195 -1.59 11.93 -7.18
CA GLY A 195 -0.90 11.19 -8.23
C GLY A 195 -1.69 11.09 -9.53
N TYR A 196 -3.03 10.95 -9.46
CA TYR A 196 -3.88 10.98 -10.64
C TYR A 196 -3.90 12.37 -11.29
N ALA A 197 -4.09 13.41 -10.48
CA ALA A 197 -4.08 14.80 -11.00
C ALA A 197 -2.73 15.19 -11.65
N GLU A 198 -1.62 14.70 -11.10
CA GLU A 198 -0.28 14.90 -11.67
C GLU A 198 -0.08 14.10 -12.97
N ALA A 199 -0.60 12.89 -13.06
CA ALA A 199 -0.46 12.04 -14.26
C ALA A 199 -1.22 12.60 -15.45
N GLU A 200 -2.42 13.14 -15.23
CA GLU A 200 -3.29 13.69 -16.25
C GLU A 200 -3.69 15.14 -15.93
N PRO A 201 -2.76 16.11 -16.10
CA PRO A 201 -3.06 17.51 -15.87
C PRO A 201 -4.16 18.00 -16.82
N GLY A 202 -5.23 18.54 -16.23
CA GLY A 202 -6.39 19.03 -17.00
C GLY A 202 -7.54 18.03 -17.14
N PHE A 203 -7.39 16.79 -16.68
CA PHE A 203 -8.52 15.88 -16.57
C PHE A 203 -9.46 16.34 -15.43
N ASP A 204 -10.75 16.40 -15.71
CA ASP A 204 -11.74 16.77 -14.70
C ASP A 204 -11.99 15.63 -13.71
N LEU A 205 -11.43 15.78 -12.52
CA LEU A 205 -11.57 14.83 -11.42
C LEU A 205 -12.82 15.07 -10.55
N SER A 206 -13.71 16.01 -10.89
CA SER A 206 -14.87 16.35 -10.06
C SER A 206 -15.85 15.16 -9.90
N GLY A 207 -15.96 14.32 -10.94
CA GLY A 207 -16.77 13.10 -10.92
C GLY A 207 -16.04 11.86 -10.34
N VAL A 208 -14.75 11.96 -10.03
CA VAL A 208 -13.98 10.84 -9.50
C VAL A 208 -14.12 10.81 -7.97
N PRO A 209 -14.53 9.67 -7.37
CA PRO A 209 -14.76 9.60 -5.92
C PRO A 209 -13.46 9.79 -5.12
N THR A 210 -13.60 10.28 -3.88
CA THR A 210 -12.48 10.33 -2.92
C THR A 210 -12.08 8.93 -2.46
N PRO A 211 -10.86 8.74 -1.92
CA PRO A 211 -10.42 7.43 -1.42
C PRO A 211 -11.34 6.79 -0.38
N ASP A 212 -12.17 7.58 0.31
CA ASP A 212 -13.12 7.08 1.32
C ASP A 212 -14.11 6.05 0.76
N VAL A 213 -14.36 6.04 -0.55
CA VAL A 213 -15.20 5.03 -1.21
C VAL A 213 -14.68 3.60 -0.97
N THR A 214 -13.40 3.45 -0.64
CA THR A 214 -12.75 2.15 -0.35
C THR A 214 -12.87 1.72 1.11
N LEU A 215 -13.36 2.57 2.02
CA LEU A 215 -13.44 2.26 3.47
C LEU A 215 -14.22 0.97 3.78
N PRO A 216 -15.33 0.63 3.10
CA PRO A 216 -16.01 -0.64 3.32
C PRO A 216 -15.11 -1.85 3.09
N PHE A 217 -14.25 -1.80 2.05
CA PHE A 217 -13.27 -2.85 1.77
C PHE A 217 -12.24 -2.99 2.90
N TRP A 218 -11.65 -1.89 3.35
CA TRP A 218 -10.64 -1.93 4.42
C TRP A 218 -11.24 -2.46 5.72
N LYS A 219 -12.50 -2.11 6.02
CA LYS A 219 -13.22 -2.64 7.18
C LYS A 219 -13.41 -4.15 7.07
N TRP A 220 -13.82 -4.66 5.91
CA TRP A 220 -13.96 -6.08 5.66
C TRP A 220 -12.60 -6.79 5.77
N LEU A 221 -11.56 -6.28 5.10
CA LEU A 221 -10.23 -6.88 5.10
C LEU A 221 -9.63 -6.97 6.51
N ALA A 222 -9.85 -5.95 7.36
CA ALA A 222 -9.36 -5.93 8.74
C ALA A 222 -10.03 -6.97 9.66
N GLN A 223 -11.13 -7.57 9.21
CA GLN A 223 -11.87 -8.63 9.92
C GLN A 223 -11.65 -10.03 9.31
N THR A 224 -10.97 -10.09 8.16
CA THR A 224 -10.72 -11.34 7.42
C THR A 224 -9.31 -11.86 7.75
N SER A 225 -9.15 -13.17 7.83
CA SER A 225 -7.83 -13.77 8.11
C SER A 225 -6.89 -13.63 6.92
N SER A 226 -5.59 -13.55 7.19
CA SER A 226 -4.55 -13.42 6.16
C SER A 226 -4.57 -14.58 5.15
N GLY A 227 -4.85 -15.80 5.63
CA GLY A 227 -4.92 -16.99 4.76
C GLY A 227 -6.10 -16.99 3.80
N GLU A 228 -7.25 -16.43 4.19
CA GLU A 228 -8.44 -16.38 3.32
C GLU A 228 -8.25 -15.46 2.12
N VAL A 229 -7.45 -14.40 2.26
CA VAL A 229 -7.23 -13.41 1.21
C VAL A 229 -5.93 -13.63 0.43
N SER A 230 -5.05 -14.53 0.89
CA SER A 230 -3.75 -14.76 0.29
C SER A 230 -3.85 -15.26 -1.15
N GLY A 231 -3.01 -14.70 -2.04
CA GLY A 231 -2.96 -15.06 -3.47
C GLY A 231 -4.08 -14.44 -4.32
N ARG A 232 -5.00 -13.69 -3.73
CA ARG A 232 -6.15 -13.09 -4.42
C ARG A 232 -5.89 -11.64 -4.81
N ARG A 233 -6.62 -11.19 -5.85
CA ARG A 233 -6.73 -9.81 -6.27
C ARG A 233 -8.16 -9.33 -6.04
N TYR A 234 -8.30 -8.22 -5.35
CA TYR A 234 -9.59 -7.60 -5.03
C TYR A 234 -9.77 -6.26 -5.71
N LEU A 235 -11.02 -5.96 -6.07
CA LEU A 235 -11.47 -4.62 -6.46
C LEU A 235 -12.13 -3.99 -5.24
N ALA A 236 -11.54 -2.94 -4.66
CA ALA A 236 -12.00 -2.37 -3.39
C ALA A 236 -13.40 -1.72 -3.49
N GLN A 237 -13.82 -1.32 -4.69
CA GLN A 237 -15.15 -0.73 -4.93
C GLN A 237 -16.22 -1.75 -5.36
N ALA A 238 -15.88 -3.03 -5.53
CA ALA A 238 -16.77 -4.06 -6.08
C ALA A 238 -17.13 -5.13 -5.04
N GLY A 239 -17.82 -4.76 -3.99
CA GLY A 239 -18.36 -5.74 -3.03
C GLY A 239 -19.49 -6.61 -3.60
N PRO A 240 -19.80 -7.77 -3.00
CA PRO A 240 -19.17 -8.36 -1.82
C PRO A 240 -17.82 -9.04 -2.13
N TRP A 241 -16.88 -8.99 -1.17
CA TRP A 241 -15.51 -9.56 -1.30
C TRP A 241 -15.37 -10.96 -0.69
N ASP A 242 -16.48 -11.57 -0.32
CA ASP A 242 -16.49 -12.91 0.27
C ASP A 242 -15.74 -13.90 -0.61
N ALA A 243 -14.95 -14.76 0.02
CA ALA A 243 -14.13 -15.73 -0.65
C ALA A 243 -15.01 -16.69 -1.48
N ARG A 244 -14.99 -16.54 -2.80
CA ARG A 244 -15.49 -17.56 -3.73
C ARG A 244 -14.36 -18.43 -4.22
#